data_87e88ef873ac5139e64d64ef0c2f3756
#
_entry.id   87e88ef873ac5139e64d64ef0c2f3756
#
_cell.length_a   1.000
_cell.length_b   1.000
_cell.length_c   1.000
_cell.angle_alpha   90.00
_cell.angle_beta   90.00
_cell.angle_gamma   90.00
#
_symmetry.space_group_name_H-M   'P 1'
#
loop_
_entity.id
_entity.type
_entity.pdbx_description
1 polymer ?
#
loop_
_entity_poly.entity_id
_entity_poly.type
_entity_poly.pdbx_seq_one_letter_code
_entity_poly.pdbx_strand_id
1 'polypeptide(L)'
;SRAAVAEEANQGFSESSLFEYHLYTLGRRSDLPDNSTKQLELFPMAVNVACKKQLVFTAAPQPWSYWSQPIADQGYGATSSGTVGAYLEFDNKEANQLGVALPAGRMRVNQASVDGTLEFIGEDVIKHTPRNETVRIKLGNSFDIVGERRQIAFTMDSAGKIIDESFEISVRNRKKSAATVVVREYLYRWSTWKVTAKNHDFDKRDAQTIDFPLSIAADGEAKLTYSVRYSW
;
A
#
# COMPACT_ATOMS: atom_id res chain seq x y z
N SER A 1 43.36 13.91 21.04
CA SER A 1 43.18 13.61 19.59
C SER A 1 42.08 12.58 19.29
N ARG A 2 41.79 11.61 20.16
CA ARG A 2 40.68 10.65 20.00
C ARG A 2 39.32 11.20 20.45
N ALA A 3 39.27 12.14 21.37
CA ALA A 3 38.04 12.79 21.84
C ALA A 3 37.45 13.73 20.77
N ALA A 4 38.27 14.45 20.03
CA ALA A 4 37.83 15.37 18.98
C ALA A 4 37.21 14.65 17.78
N VAL A 5 37.63 13.42 17.47
CA VAL A 5 37.04 12.60 16.38
C VAL A 5 35.69 12.01 16.77
N ALA A 6 35.39 11.79 18.04
CA ALA A 6 34.13 11.31 18.53
C ALA A 6 33.05 12.42 18.58
N GLU A 7 33.43 13.66 18.69
CA GLU A 7 32.53 14.82 18.73
C GLU A 7 32.05 15.24 17.31
N GLU A 8 32.83 14.95 16.27
CA GLU A 8 32.44 15.20 14.88
C GLU A 8 31.38 14.20 14.36
N ALA A 9 31.24 13.02 14.95
CA ALA A 9 30.32 11.99 14.51
C ALA A 9 28.84 12.26 14.91
N ASN A 10 28.56 13.29 15.71
CA ASN A 10 27.24 13.59 16.24
C ASN A 10 26.65 14.93 15.73
N GLN A 11 27.04 15.39 14.54
CA GLN A 11 26.61 16.68 13.98
C GLN A 11 25.53 16.50 12.89
N GLY A 12 24.55 15.61 13.13
CA GLY A 12 23.35 15.47 12.32
C GLY A 12 22.37 16.63 12.50
N PHE A 13 21.21 16.50 11.91
CA PHE A 13 20.11 17.40 12.17
C PHE A 13 19.48 17.10 13.54
N SER A 14 19.08 18.16 14.25
CA SER A 14 18.20 18.08 15.41
C SER A 14 16.78 18.46 14.99
N GLU A 15 15.80 17.69 15.45
CA GLU A 15 14.38 17.96 15.23
C GLU A 15 13.81 18.69 16.44
N SER A 16 13.02 19.72 16.20
CA SER A 16 12.21 20.39 17.22
C SER A 16 10.81 20.73 16.68
N SER A 17 9.83 20.74 17.56
CA SER A 17 8.48 21.15 17.19
C SER A 17 8.41 22.67 17.09
N LEU A 18 7.81 23.18 16.03
CA LEU A 18 7.52 24.59 15.82
C LEU A 18 6.07 24.73 15.36
N PHE A 19 5.14 25.02 16.30
CA PHE A 19 3.71 25.02 16.07
C PHE A 19 3.23 23.66 15.50
N GLU A 20 2.66 23.62 14.32
CA GLU A 20 2.24 22.37 13.62
C GLU A 20 3.31 21.82 12.66
N TYR A 21 4.53 22.38 12.71
CA TYR A 21 5.63 22.01 11.82
C TYR A 21 6.78 21.36 12.60
N HIS A 22 7.61 20.62 11.87
CA HIS A 22 8.88 20.09 12.36
C HIS A 22 10.01 20.95 11.81
N LEU A 23 10.84 21.48 12.70
CA LEU A 23 12.05 22.22 12.36
C LEU A 23 13.25 21.29 12.47
N TYR A 24 13.97 21.12 11.37
CA TYR A 24 15.23 20.36 11.33
C TYR A 24 16.39 21.34 11.27
N THR A 25 17.18 21.38 12.33
CA THR A 25 18.33 22.29 12.43
C THR A 25 19.62 21.50 12.24
N LEU A 26 20.42 21.90 11.22
CA LEU A 26 21.73 21.32 11.02
C LEU A 26 22.69 21.78 12.13
N GLY A 27 23.30 20.86 12.87
CA GLY A 27 24.15 21.14 14.01
C GLY A 27 25.50 21.79 13.65
N ARG A 28 25.82 21.90 12.37
CA ARG A 28 27.05 22.53 11.86
C ARG A 28 26.77 23.53 10.75
N ARG A 29 27.62 24.52 10.61
CA ARG A 29 27.58 25.42 9.45
C ARG A 29 27.98 24.68 8.18
N SER A 30 27.38 25.02 7.07
CA SER A 30 27.67 24.43 5.76
C SER A 30 27.69 25.51 4.69
N ASP A 31 28.76 25.57 3.93
CA ASP A 31 28.86 26.47 2.80
C ASP A 31 27.97 25.98 1.64
N LEU A 32 27.29 26.91 1.00
CA LEU A 32 26.51 26.68 -0.20
C LEU A 32 26.95 27.72 -1.25
N PRO A 33 27.91 27.38 -2.11
CA PRO A 33 28.38 28.28 -3.16
C PRO A 33 27.27 28.59 -4.16
N ASP A 34 27.34 29.74 -4.84
CA ASP A 34 26.43 30.13 -5.89
C ASP A 34 26.34 29.05 -6.98
N ASN A 35 25.15 28.82 -7.50
CA ASN A 35 24.85 27.82 -8.54
C ASN A 35 25.26 26.38 -8.19
N SER A 36 25.32 26.04 -6.90
CA SER A 36 25.59 24.69 -6.43
C SER A 36 24.41 24.06 -5.72
N THR A 37 24.33 22.73 -5.76
CA THR A 37 23.39 21.93 -4.97
C THR A 37 24.17 21.08 -3.99
N LYS A 38 23.79 21.13 -2.72
CA LYS A 38 24.37 20.30 -1.67
C LYS A 38 23.30 19.36 -1.11
N GLN A 39 23.59 18.08 -1.11
CA GLN A 39 22.75 17.07 -0.49
C GLN A 39 23.28 16.76 0.91
N LEU A 40 22.42 16.82 1.90
CA LEU A 40 22.76 16.55 3.30
C LEU A 40 21.89 15.40 3.81
N GLU A 41 22.50 14.53 4.61
CA GLU A 41 21.81 13.46 5.31
C GLU A 41 20.94 14.07 6.43
N LEU A 42 19.63 13.89 6.36
CA LEU A 42 18.70 14.43 7.35
C LEU A 42 18.57 13.54 8.59
N PHE A 43 18.60 12.21 8.39
CA PHE A 43 18.50 11.21 9.45
C PHE A 43 19.65 10.21 9.34
N PRO A 44 20.11 9.64 10.47
CA PRO A 44 21.07 8.55 10.42
C PRO A 44 20.49 7.34 9.71
N MET A 45 21.34 6.54 9.10
CA MET A 45 20.96 5.32 8.41
C MET A 45 20.33 4.32 9.40
N ALA A 46 19.07 3.96 9.17
CA ALA A 46 18.44 2.85 9.85
C ALA A 46 18.79 1.53 9.12
N VAL A 47 19.22 0.53 9.88
CA VAL A 47 19.59 -0.80 9.35
C VAL A 47 18.65 -1.87 9.89
N ASN A 48 18.48 -2.96 9.14
CA ASN A 48 17.62 -4.09 9.53
C ASN A 48 16.16 -3.70 9.82
N VAL A 49 15.63 -2.71 9.08
CA VAL A 49 14.23 -2.31 9.18
C VAL A 49 13.34 -3.48 8.74
N ALA A 50 12.47 -3.94 9.64
CA ALA A 50 11.54 -5.01 9.33
C ALA A 50 10.50 -4.54 8.30
N CYS A 51 10.54 -5.11 7.09
CA CYS A 51 9.67 -4.78 5.98
C CYS A 51 8.77 -5.95 5.60
N LYS A 52 7.50 -5.64 5.28
CA LYS A 52 6.52 -6.60 4.76
C LYS A 52 6.26 -6.32 3.28
N LYS A 53 6.52 -7.32 2.43
CA LYS A 53 6.12 -7.27 1.02
C LYS A 53 4.65 -7.68 0.90
N GLN A 54 3.86 -6.86 0.21
CA GLN A 54 2.47 -7.15 -0.12
C GLN A 54 2.26 -7.15 -1.63
N LEU A 55 1.50 -8.14 -2.10
CA LEU A 55 0.97 -8.19 -3.46
C LEU A 55 -0.54 -7.94 -3.37
N VAL A 56 -1.04 -6.91 -4.05
CA VAL A 56 -2.44 -6.51 -3.95
C VAL A 56 -3.05 -6.42 -5.33
N PHE A 57 -4.08 -7.22 -5.56
CA PHE A 57 -4.96 -7.10 -6.72
C PHE A 57 -6.17 -6.25 -6.35
N THR A 58 -6.39 -5.19 -7.11
CA THR A 58 -7.55 -4.30 -6.93
C THR A 58 -8.20 -4.11 -8.29
N ALA A 59 -9.41 -4.60 -8.44
CA ALA A 59 -10.16 -4.55 -9.69
C ALA A 59 -11.51 -3.84 -9.56
N ALA A 60 -12.10 -3.83 -8.36
CA ALA A 60 -13.33 -3.10 -8.11
C ALA A 60 -13.11 -1.58 -8.21
N PRO A 61 -14.08 -0.83 -8.77
CA PRO A 61 -14.04 0.63 -8.75
C PRO A 61 -13.99 1.15 -7.32
N GLN A 62 -13.22 2.20 -7.08
CA GLN A 62 -13.22 2.85 -5.77
C GLN A 62 -14.56 3.55 -5.51
N PRO A 63 -15.10 3.50 -4.28
CA PRO A 63 -16.30 4.24 -3.92
C PRO A 63 -16.05 5.74 -4.07
N TRP A 64 -16.99 6.45 -4.67
CA TRP A 64 -16.98 7.90 -4.72
C TRP A 64 -17.79 8.45 -3.54
N SER A 65 -17.19 9.29 -2.73
CA SER A 65 -17.80 9.82 -1.50
C SER A 65 -18.98 10.81 -1.72
N TYR A 66 -19.36 11.07 -2.97
CA TYR A 66 -20.38 12.09 -3.32
C TYR A 66 -21.68 11.52 -3.88
N TRP A 67 -21.86 10.20 -3.85
CA TRP A 67 -23.12 9.61 -4.33
C TRP A 67 -24.20 9.76 -3.25
N SER A 68 -25.28 10.47 -3.61
CA SER A 68 -26.46 10.61 -2.75
C SER A 68 -27.44 9.43 -2.89
N GLN A 69 -27.20 8.53 -3.84
CA GLN A 69 -28.00 7.36 -4.12
C GLN A 69 -27.12 6.16 -4.49
N PRO A 70 -27.61 4.92 -4.32
CA PRO A 70 -26.90 3.73 -4.69
C PRO A 70 -26.60 3.68 -6.19
N ILE A 71 -25.50 3.07 -6.58
CA ILE A 71 -25.14 2.83 -7.96
C ILE A 71 -25.96 1.64 -8.48
N ALA A 72 -27.03 1.93 -9.20
CA ALA A 72 -27.99 0.92 -9.71
C ALA A 72 -27.59 0.31 -11.07
N ASP A 73 -26.68 0.93 -11.81
CA ASP A 73 -26.22 0.43 -13.11
C ASP A 73 -25.52 -0.93 -12.95
N GLN A 74 -26.13 -1.97 -13.52
CA GLN A 74 -25.59 -3.34 -13.50
C GLN A 74 -24.18 -3.42 -14.11
N GLY A 75 -23.93 -2.65 -15.17
CA GLY A 75 -22.66 -2.69 -15.91
C GLY A 75 -21.49 -2.03 -15.15
N TYR A 76 -21.81 -1.17 -14.19
CA TYR A 76 -20.76 -0.46 -13.44
C TYR A 76 -19.94 -1.42 -12.56
N GLY A 77 -18.66 -1.54 -12.86
CA GLY A 77 -17.75 -2.43 -12.13
C GLY A 77 -17.98 -3.93 -12.35
N ALA A 78 -18.76 -4.32 -13.39
CA ALA A 78 -19.11 -5.72 -13.63
C ALA A 78 -17.89 -6.58 -14.02
N THR A 79 -16.99 -6.06 -14.82
CA THR A 79 -15.77 -6.77 -15.25
C THR A 79 -14.57 -5.88 -15.18
N SER A 80 -13.46 -6.46 -14.77
CA SER A 80 -12.16 -5.82 -14.88
C SER A 80 -11.04 -6.86 -14.88
N SER A 81 -9.97 -6.54 -15.58
CA SER A 81 -8.70 -7.22 -15.49
C SER A 81 -7.66 -6.23 -15.02
N GLY A 82 -6.65 -6.69 -14.35
CA GLY A 82 -5.67 -5.76 -13.81
C GLY A 82 -4.37 -6.42 -13.42
N THR A 83 -3.42 -5.56 -13.12
CA THR A 83 -2.12 -5.92 -12.60
C THR A 83 -2.17 -6.02 -11.08
N VAL A 84 -1.34 -6.88 -10.53
CA VAL A 84 -1.13 -7.00 -9.09
C VAL A 84 -0.05 -6.02 -8.65
N GLY A 85 -0.42 -5.02 -7.86
CA GLY A 85 0.54 -4.06 -7.29
C GLY A 85 1.47 -4.72 -6.28
N ALA A 86 2.76 -4.43 -6.37
CA ALA A 86 3.77 -4.82 -5.38
C ALA A 86 4.07 -3.65 -4.45
N TYR A 87 3.92 -3.87 -3.16
CA TYR A 87 4.12 -2.87 -2.11
C TYR A 87 5.14 -3.34 -1.10
N LEU A 88 5.83 -2.40 -0.49
CA LEU A 88 6.65 -2.59 0.69
C LEU A 88 6.04 -1.77 1.82
N GLU A 89 5.85 -2.40 2.99
CA GLU A 89 5.34 -1.74 4.19
C GLU A 89 6.32 -1.90 5.34
N PHE A 90 6.54 -0.83 6.10
CA PHE A 90 7.31 -0.85 7.35
C PHE A 90 6.78 0.19 8.33
N ASP A 91 6.98 -0.05 9.60
CA ASP A 91 6.53 0.86 10.65
C ASP A 91 7.65 1.87 10.99
N ASN A 92 7.29 3.14 10.99
CA ASN A 92 8.15 4.25 11.40
C ASN A 92 8.21 4.34 12.93
N LYS A 93 8.91 3.41 13.59
CA LYS A 93 9.03 3.34 15.05
C LYS A 93 10.46 3.04 15.51
N GLU A 94 10.76 3.38 16.75
CA GLU A 94 12.10 3.22 17.37
C GLU A 94 12.61 1.77 17.30
N ALA A 95 11.72 0.78 17.45
CA ALA A 95 12.10 -0.62 17.31
C ALA A 95 12.68 -0.99 15.93
N ASN A 96 12.41 -0.18 14.91
CA ASN A 96 12.95 -0.27 13.56
C ASN A 96 14.09 0.72 13.33
N GLN A 97 14.69 1.32 14.37
CA GLN A 97 15.68 2.40 14.30
C GLN A 97 15.17 3.62 13.52
N LEU A 98 13.89 3.81 13.51
CA LEU A 98 13.14 4.93 12.95
C LEU A 98 12.44 5.68 14.10
N GLY A 99 11.21 6.07 13.97
CA GLY A 99 10.47 6.76 15.03
C GLY A 99 10.69 8.26 15.02
N VAL A 100 10.99 8.81 13.85
CA VAL A 100 11.17 10.23 13.58
C VAL A 100 10.03 10.74 12.68
N ALA A 101 9.78 12.05 12.68
CA ALA A 101 8.86 12.64 11.72
C ALA A 101 9.49 12.62 10.33
N LEU A 102 8.99 11.77 9.45
CA LEU A 102 9.49 11.68 8.07
C LEU A 102 8.83 12.78 7.22
N PRO A 103 9.60 13.68 6.61
CA PRO A 103 9.05 14.68 5.70
C PRO A 103 8.52 14.01 4.42
N ALA A 104 7.55 14.67 3.77
CA ALA A 104 7.12 14.25 2.44
C ALA A 104 8.30 14.25 1.47
N GLY A 105 8.39 13.23 0.65
CA GLY A 105 9.50 13.11 -0.28
C GLY A 105 9.49 11.81 -1.08
N ARG A 106 10.50 11.68 -1.93
CA ARG A 106 10.69 10.53 -2.79
C ARG A 106 11.48 9.43 -2.06
N MET A 107 10.90 8.24 -2.00
CA MET A 107 11.54 7.04 -1.48
C MET A 107 11.98 6.15 -2.64
N ARG A 108 13.27 5.89 -2.72
CA ARG A 108 13.84 4.93 -3.69
C ARG A 108 14.18 3.64 -2.99
N VAL A 109 13.81 2.54 -3.60
CA VAL A 109 14.05 1.20 -3.06
C VAL A 109 15.00 0.46 -3.98
N ASN A 110 16.10 -0.01 -3.41
CA ASN A 110 17.06 -0.86 -4.08
C ASN A 110 17.13 -2.21 -3.35
N GLN A 111 17.36 -3.26 -4.09
CA GLN A 111 17.57 -4.60 -3.57
C GLN A 111 19.00 -5.04 -3.87
N ALA A 112 19.68 -5.59 -2.88
CA ALA A 112 20.98 -6.21 -3.12
C ALA A 112 20.79 -7.50 -3.93
N SER A 113 21.52 -7.61 -5.02
CA SER A 113 21.60 -8.84 -5.81
C SER A 113 22.63 -9.80 -5.18
N VAL A 114 22.76 -11.00 -5.76
CA VAL A 114 23.62 -12.07 -5.22
C VAL A 114 25.10 -11.65 -5.15
N ASP A 115 25.54 -10.79 -6.04
CA ASP A 115 26.90 -10.24 -6.10
C ASP A 115 27.12 -9.00 -5.22
N GLY A 116 26.07 -8.55 -4.50
CA GLY A 116 26.10 -7.37 -3.65
C GLY A 116 25.78 -6.05 -4.38
N THR A 117 25.56 -6.07 -5.69
CA THR A 117 25.16 -4.88 -6.44
C THR A 117 23.76 -4.45 -6.04
N LEU A 118 23.56 -3.13 -5.86
CA LEU A 118 22.24 -2.58 -5.55
C LEU A 118 21.44 -2.32 -6.83
N GLU A 119 20.41 -3.12 -7.02
CA GLU A 119 19.47 -3.03 -8.13
C GLU A 119 18.28 -2.15 -7.74
N PHE A 120 17.98 -1.14 -8.54
CA PHE A 120 16.78 -0.31 -8.35
C PHE A 120 15.52 -1.13 -8.63
N ILE A 121 14.60 -1.21 -7.67
CA ILE A 121 13.36 -1.99 -7.79
C ILE A 121 12.08 -1.15 -7.76
N GLY A 122 12.16 0.13 -7.44
CA GLY A 122 11.01 1.02 -7.49
C GLY A 122 11.20 2.31 -6.70
N GLU A 123 10.32 3.26 -6.95
CA GLU A 123 10.23 4.51 -6.18
C GLU A 123 8.79 4.94 -6.02
N ASP A 124 8.51 5.64 -4.93
CA ASP A 124 7.21 6.22 -4.62
C ASP A 124 7.40 7.53 -3.86
N VAL A 125 6.35 8.31 -3.75
CA VAL A 125 6.32 9.54 -2.98
C VAL A 125 5.53 9.31 -1.70
N ILE A 126 6.20 9.46 -0.56
CA ILE A 126 5.53 9.43 0.74
C ILE A 126 5.02 10.81 1.12
N LYS A 127 3.94 10.85 1.88
CA LYS A 127 3.45 12.05 2.55
C LYS A 127 4.24 12.27 3.85
N HIS A 128 4.07 13.44 4.48
CA HIS A 128 4.54 13.62 5.85
C HIS A 128 4.02 12.49 6.72
N THR A 129 4.92 11.74 7.33
CA THR A 129 4.57 10.54 8.10
C THR A 129 5.07 10.70 9.52
N PRO A 130 4.17 10.86 10.51
CA PRO A 130 4.52 10.94 11.91
C PRO A 130 5.22 9.67 12.41
N ARG A 131 5.86 9.77 13.57
CA ARG A 131 6.35 8.59 14.28
C ARG A 131 5.20 7.65 14.63
N ASN A 132 5.47 6.35 14.69
CA ASN A 132 4.54 5.26 14.98
C ASN A 132 3.49 5.00 13.88
N GLU A 133 3.63 5.63 12.71
CA GLU A 133 2.78 5.37 11.55
C GLU A 133 3.44 4.37 10.58
N THR A 134 2.62 3.69 9.78
CA THR A 134 3.10 2.74 8.76
C THR A 134 3.39 3.47 7.46
N VAL A 135 4.58 3.29 6.93
CA VAL A 135 4.98 3.73 5.59
C VAL A 135 4.68 2.62 4.60
N ARG A 136 3.99 2.98 3.51
CA ARG A 136 3.69 2.06 2.41
C ARG A 136 4.21 2.65 1.11
N ILE A 137 5.04 1.88 0.40
CA ILE A 137 5.69 2.25 -0.85
C ILE A 137 5.21 1.32 -1.95
N LYS A 138 4.73 1.87 -3.06
CA LYS A 138 4.42 1.11 -4.26
C LYS A 138 5.68 0.90 -5.08
N LEU A 139 6.17 -0.32 -5.18
CA LEU A 139 7.36 -0.67 -5.97
C LEU A 139 7.08 -0.76 -7.47
N GLY A 140 5.82 -1.01 -7.84
CA GLY A 140 5.39 -1.24 -9.21
C GLY A 140 4.32 -2.33 -9.27
N ASN A 141 4.25 -3.03 -10.41
CA ASN A 141 3.31 -4.13 -10.60
C ASN A 141 4.07 -5.45 -10.76
N SER A 142 3.48 -6.53 -10.24
CA SER A 142 4.03 -7.86 -10.46
C SER A 142 3.84 -8.27 -11.93
N PHE A 143 4.90 -8.69 -12.59
CA PHE A 143 4.85 -9.14 -13.98
C PHE A 143 4.17 -10.51 -14.11
N ASP A 144 4.44 -11.41 -13.15
CA ASP A 144 4.05 -12.81 -13.24
C ASP A 144 2.74 -13.14 -12.54
N ILE A 145 2.01 -12.15 -12.01
CA ILE A 145 0.73 -12.39 -11.34
C ILE A 145 -0.33 -11.51 -11.98
N VAL A 146 -1.41 -12.15 -12.43
CA VAL A 146 -2.52 -11.51 -13.13
C VAL A 146 -3.82 -11.84 -12.44
N GLY A 147 -4.68 -10.84 -12.27
CA GLY A 147 -6.02 -10.99 -11.71
C GLY A 147 -7.10 -10.60 -12.71
N GLU A 148 -8.22 -11.28 -12.66
CA GLU A 148 -9.43 -10.97 -13.40
C GLU A 148 -10.63 -11.00 -12.45
N ARG A 149 -11.55 -10.06 -12.63
CA ARG A 149 -12.79 -9.95 -11.85
C ARG A 149 -13.98 -9.94 -12.76
N ARG A 150 -14.98 -10.72 -12.42
CA ARG A 150 -16.20 -10.88 -13.21
C ARG A 150 -17.41 -10.92 -12.29
N GLN A 151 -18.43 -10.12 -12.60
CA GLN A 151 -19.76 -10.26 -12.00
C GLN A 151 -20.43 -11.50 -12.59
N ILE A 152 -20.92 -12.41 -11.75
CA ILE A 152 -21.58 -13.65 -12.16
C ILE A 152 -23.08 -13.62 -11.90
N ALA A 153 -23.55 -12.72 -11.02
CA ALA A 153 -24.98 -12.49 -10.80
C ALA A 153 -25.22 -11.04 -10.38
N PHE A 154 -26.37 -10.52 -10.76
CA PHE A 154 -26.87 -9.21 -10.34
C PHE A 154 -28.40 -9.26 -10.28
N THR A 155 -28.96 -8.82 -9.17
CA THR A 155 -30.40 -8.60 -9.04
C THR A 155 -30.66 -7.29 -8.30
N MET A 156 -31.72 -6.60 -8.67
CA MET A 156 -32.17 -5.37 -8.03
C MET A 156 -33.65 -5.43 -7.73
N ASP A 157 -34.00 -5.24 -6.47
CA ASP A 157 -35.36 -4.99 -6.01
C ASP A 157 -35.49 -3.51 -5.62
N SER A 158 -36.05 -2.70 -6.51
CA SER A 158 -36.23 -1.27 -6.31
C SER A 158 -37.26 -0.97 -5.21
N ALA A 159 -38.28 -1.81 -5.04
CA ALA A 159 -39.31 -1.65 -4.01
C ALA A 159 -38.72 -1.99 -2.62
N GLY A 160 -37.95 -3.07 -2.53
CA GLY A 160 -37.25 -3.48 -1.31
C GLY A 160 -35.95 -2.71 -1.07
N LYS A 161 -35.54 -1.85 -1.99
CA LYS A 161 -34.27 -1.10 -1.89
C LYS A 161 -33.08 -2.02 -1.66
N ILE A 162 -32.96 -3.07 -2.47
CA ILE A 162 -31.93 -4.10 -2.34
C ILE A 162 -31.24 -4.29 -3.68
N ILE A 163 -29.92 -4.42 -3.65
CA ILE A 163 -29.09 -4.94 -4.74
C ILE A 163 -28.30 -6.13 -4.22
N ASP A 164 -28.39 -7.25 -4.91
CA ASP A 164 -27.55 -8.42 -4.69
C ASP A 164 -26.61 -8.61 -5.89
N GLU A 165 -25.33 -8.79 -5.59
CA GLU A 165 -24.29 -9.08 -6.58
C GLU A 165 -23.46 -10.29 -6.16
N SER A 166 -22.99 -11.03 -7.17
CA SER A 166 -22.00 -12.08 -6.95
C SER A 166 -20.83 -11.91 -7.92
N PHE A 167 -19.63 -12.13 -7.43
CA PHE A 167 -18.39 -11.99 -8.19
C PHE A 167 -17.57 -13.27 -8.15
N GLU A 168 -16.88 -13.52 -9.25
CA GLU A 168 -15.79 -14.46 -9.35
C GLU A 168 -14.50 -13.69 -9.67
N ILE A 169 -13.45 -13.94 -8.90
CA ILE A 169 -12.14 -13.34 -9.10
C ILE A 169 -11.14 -14.48 -9.23
N SER A 170 -10.43 -14.49 -10.36
CA SER A 170 -9.36 -15.45 -10.66
C SER A 170 -8.02 -14.75 -10.55
N VAL A 171 -7.10 -15.29 -9.76
CA VAL A 171 -5.72 -14.79 -9.64
C VAL A 171 -4.76 -15.91 -10.01
N ARG A 172 -3.95 -15.67 -11.05
CA ARG A 172 -2.98 -16.62 -11.60
C ARG A 172 -1.57 -16.20 -11.21
N ASN A 173 -0.84 -17.11 -10.58
CA ASN A 173 0.57 -16.94 -10.23
C ASN A 173 1.44 -17.73 -11.24
N ARG A 174 2.21 -17.04 -12.07
CA ARG A 174 3.14 -17.62 -13.03
C ARG A 174 4.59 -17.65 -12.53
N LYS A 175 4.79 -17.32 -11.24
CA LYS A 175 6.09 -17.46 -10.57
C LYS A 175 6.40 -18.93 -10.28
N LYS A 176 7.69 -19.24 -10.23
CA LYS A 176 8.19 -20.56 -9.80
C LYS A 176 8.12 -20.79 -8.28
N SER A 177 7.58 -19.84 -7.53
CA SER A 177 7.37 -19.90 -6.09
C SER A 177 5.93 -19.55 -5.73
N ALA A 178 5.44 -20.08 -4.62
CA ALA A 178 4.13 -19.72 -4.09
C ALA A 178 4.10 -18.22 -3.73
N ALA A 179 2.93 -17.61 -3.84
CA ALA A 179 2.71 -16.21 -3.53
C ALA A 179 1.40 -16.02 -2.76
N THR A 180 1.40 -15.10 -1.78
CA THR A 180 0.16 -14.62 -1.17
C THR A 180 -0.22 -13.31 -1.84
N VAL A 181 -1.44 -13.26 -2.38
CA VAL A 181 -2.01 -12.07 -3.02
C VAL A 181 -3.24 -11.65 -2.24
N VAL A 182 -3.29 -10.40 -1.86
CA VAL A 182 -4.49 -9.80 -1.26
C VAL A 182 -5.40 -9.32 -2.39
N VAL A 183 -6.56 -9.90 -2.53
CA VAL A 183 -7.61 -9.38 -3.39
C VAL A 183 -8.37 -8.33 -2.60
N ARG A 184 -8.25 -7.09 -3.02
CA ARG A 184 -8.92 -5.95 -2.40
C ARG A 184 -10.18 -5.60 -3.17
N GLU A 185 -11.31 -5.70 -2.49
CA GLU A 185 -12.62 -5.34 -3.02
C GLU A 185 -13.16 -4.10 -2.35
N TYR A 186 -13.62 -3.16 -3.16
CA TYR A 186 -14.38 -2.00 -2.72
C TYR A 186 -15.87 -2.30 -2.87
N LEU A 187 -16.63 -2.09 -1.81
CA LEU A 187 -18.07 -2.27 -1.80
C LEU A 187 -18.72 -0.94 -2.21
N TYR A 188 -18.69 -0.69 -3.51
CA TYR A 188 -18.85 0.63 -4.12
C TYR A 188 -20.27 1.07 -4.37
N ARG A 189 -21.27 0.14 -4.33
CA ARG A 189 -22.65 0.51 -4.68
C ARG A 189 -23.35 1.32 -3.63
N TRP A 190 -23.14 1.00 -2.36
CA TRP A 190 -23.73 1.72 -1.23
C TRP A 190 -22.97 1.49 0.07
N SER A 191 -23.20 2.36 1.04
CA SER A 191 -22.52 2.32 2.35
C SER A 191 -23.02 1.19 3.25
N THR A 192 -24.32 0.79 3.12
CA THR A 192 -24.88 -0.32 3.89
C THR A 192 -24.79 -1.60 3.06
N TRP A 193 -24.01 -2.54 3.54
CA TRP A 193 -23.74 -3.79 2.84
C TRP A 193 -23.52 -4.96 3.79
N LYS A 194 -23.71 -6.16 3.25
CA LYS A 194 -23.41 -7.43 3.92
C LYS A 194 -22.93 -8.46 2.91
N VAL A 195 -21.80 -9.12 3.19
CA VAL A 195 -21.39 -10.33 2.44
C VAL A 195 -22.32 -11.46 2.83
N THR A 196 -23.01 -12.05 1.85
CA THR A 196 -24.01 -13.10 2.04
C THR A 196 -23.48 -14.50 1.76
N ALA A 197 -22.45 -14.62 0.91
CA ALA A 197 -21.75 -15.86 0.62
C ALA A 197 -20.27 -15.57 0.30
N LYS A 198 -19.40 -16.52 0.59
CA LYS A 198 -17.98 -16.43 0.28
C LYS A 198 -17.32 -17.80 0.37
N ASN A 199 -16.28 -18.05 -0.43
CA ASN A 199 -15.47 -19.26 -0.34
C ASN A 199 -14.09 -19.05 0.35
N HIS A 200 -13.74 -17.78 0.65
CA HIS A 200 -12.54 -17.42 1.42
C HIS A 200 -12.91 -16.41 2.51
N ASP A 201 -12.19 -16.41 3.60
CA ASP A 201 -12.35 -15.40 4.65
C ASP A 201 -11.75 -14.06 4.22
N PHE A 202 -12.28 -12.98 4.76
CA PHE A 202 -11.81 -11.63 4.49
C PHE A 202 -11.58 -10.84 5.77
N ASP A 203 -10.68 -9.89 5.68
CA ASP A 203 -10.47 -8.85 6.69
C ASP A 203 -11.19 -7.58 6.27
N LYS A 204 -11.97 -6.99 7.16
CA LYS A 204 -12.58 -5.68 6.95
C LYS A 204 -11.54 -4.60 7.24
N ARG A 205 -11.14 -3.89 6.20
CA ARG A 205 -10.10 -2.85 6.30
C ARG A 205 -10.68 -1.49 6.76
N ASP A 206 -11.82 -1.14 6.21
CA ASP A 206 -12.56 0.09 6.53
C ASP A 206 -14.07 -0.09 6.28
N ALA A 207 -14.83 1.02 6.24
CA ALA A 207 -16.28 0.98 6.07
C ALA A 207 -16.74 0.31 4.77
N GLN A 208 -15.96 0.40 3.69
CA GLN A 208 -16.31 -0.07 2.35
C GLN A 208 -15.22 -0.89 1.66
N THR A 209 -14.17 -1.31 2.38
CA THR A 209 -13.05 -2.08 1.85
C THR A 209 -12.89 -3.39 2.60
N ILE A 210 -12.81 -4.47 1.84
CA ILE A 210 -12.50 -5.82 2.35
C ILE A 210 -11.32 -6.41 1.58
N ASP A 211 -10.46 -7.12 2.29
CA ASP A 211 -9.26 -7.76 1.78
C ASP A 211 -9.38 -9.29 1.93
N PHE A 212 -9.27 -10.04 0.83
CA PHE A 212 -9.22 -11.49 0.82
C PHE A 212 -7.78 -11.96 0.58
N PRO A 213 -7.08 -12.50 1.59
CA PRO A 213 -5.76 -13.07 1.39
C PRO A 213 -5.85 -14.45 0.71
N LEU A 214 -5.24 -14.58 -0.47
CA LEU A 214 -5.19 -15.82 -1.24
C LEU A 214 -3.77 -16.35 -1.31
N SER A 215 -3.55 -17.57 -0.87
CA SER A 215 -2.29 -18.30 -1.06
C SER A 215 -2.37 -19.08 -2.38
N ILE A 216 -1.45 -18.82 -3.29
CA ILE A 216 -1.44 -19.38 -4.65
C ILE A 216 -0.13 -20.13 -4.86
N ALA A 217 -0.20 -21.41 -5.19
CA ALA A 217 0.96 -22.23 -5.47
C ALA A 217 1.79 -21.67 -6.65
N ALA A 218 3.02 -22.15 -6.79
CA ALA A 218 3.84 -21.89 -7.96
C ALA A 218 3.09 -22.34 -9.23
N ASP A 219 3.09 -21.51 -10.26
CA ASP A 219 2.38 -21.72 -11.54
C ASP A 219 0.89 -22.10 -11.39
N GLY A 220 0.27 -21.69 -10.27
CA GLY A 220 -1.09 -22.03 -9.88
C GLY A 220 -2.09 -20.91 -10.13
N GLU A 221 -3.35 -21.22 -9.82
CA GLU A 221 -4.50 -20.32 -9.87
C GLU A 221 -5.33 -20.47 -8.59
N ALA A 222 -5.85 -19.36 -8.08
CA ALA A 222 -6.85 -19.34 -7.03
C ALA A 222 -8.10 -18.62 -7.51
N LYS A 223 -9.27 -19.15 -7.14
CA LYS A 223 -10.59 -18.59 -7.45
C LYS A 223 -11.28 -18.17 -6.17
N LEU A 224 -11.57 -16.90 -6.08
CA LEU A 224 -12.40 -16.29 -5.04
C LEU A 224 -13.81 -16.10 -5.60
N THR A 225 -14.82 -16.54 -4.87
CA THR A 225 -16.21 -16.20 -5.12
C THR A 225 -16.84 -15.59 -3.88
N TYR A 226 -17.57 -14.50 -4.06
CA TYR A 226 -18.34 -13.92 -2.96
C TYR A 226 -19.62 -13.26 -3.49
N SER A 227 -20.61 -13.14 -2.60
CA SER A 227 -21.86 -12.43 -2.86
C SER A 227 -22.05 -11.33 -1.82
N VAL A 228 -22.55 -10.20 -2.26
CA VAL A 228 -22.80 -9.03 -1.41
C VAL A 228 -24.19 -8.49 -1.65
N ARG A 229 -24.87 -8.14 -0.56
CA ARG A 229 -26.15 -7.42 -0.56
C ARG A 229 -25.93 -6.01 -0.11
N TYR A 230 -26.48 -5.06 -0.84
CA TYR A 230 -26.60 -3.65 -0.46
C TYR A 230 -28.06 -3.31 -0.18
N SER A 231 -28.31 -2.40 0.78
CA SER A 231 -29.64 -1.93 1.16
C SER A 231 -29.66 -0.46 1.51
N TRP A 232 -30.75 0.27 1.22
CA TRP A 232 -30.88 1.71 1.47
C TRP A 232 -32.31 2.16 1.81
#